data_ab6d5c3eef07c0a320d7da0979bd110b
#
_entry.id   ab6d5c3eef07c0a320d7da0979bd110b
#
_cell.length_a   1.000
_cell.length_b   1.000
_cell.length_c   1.000
_cell.angle_alpha   90.00
_cell.angle_beta   90.00
_cell.angle_gamma   90.00
#
_symmetry.space_group_name_H-M   'P 1'
#
loop_
_entity.id
_entity.type
_entity.pdbx_description
1 polymer ?
#
loop_
_entity_poly.entity_id
_entity_poly.type
_entity_poly.pdbx_seq_one_letter_code
_entity_poly.pdbx_strand_id
1 'polypeptide(L)'
;MSSAEEQKEEDECKLEFNIFGEFLDDIEHENVGILNPNKAATKKDIDSLLKLIGGFQHWPLLNEDCKIEVVKYLDYPSRCKLERCSRADYEAVKKTPVEVYNVEMIDNETHHYSLSMEPFDNVVVRVQFHHDFNSGKRFELIFSQLGDDTEVRWTQYVPRKRPESRNLILKSCNYYEEAVKFGEKWMKKGNYEMRHLTIEMKNYPFEISQIKFLPRCKSIRVAADDVEMFRWWFQRIPDQLVDLQLLTNFDNRHTWTIPTEFLNAPQIMLTPEFYFWCRAGFTDEQFLNLKANKISFDCVNVTEDGINKYIKNWVSGKGVENFRSALLWSYRNYDESAITRGLELRPWDNNFEEEAAGFCGDFERVCGRGTCYQIYSKIDPYESLTLSLSDDCVAIYGTGKRTEWNGKTYSNYSIP
;
A
#
# COMPACT_ATOMS: atom_id res chain seq x y z
N MET A 1 20.57 12.48 26.86
CA MET A 1 19.10 12.46 26.81
C MET A 1 18.58 13.13 28.06
N SER A 2 17.59 14.00 27.95
CA SER A 2 17.06 14.71 29.13
C SER A 2 16.03 13.80 29.83
N SER A 3 15.79 14.02 31.14
CA SER A 3 14.80 13.28 31.91
C SER A 3 13.40 13.30 31.29
N ALA A 4 13.10 14.29 30.48
CA ALA A 4 11.82 14.40 29.76
C ALA A 4 11.71 13.45 28.54
N GLU A 5 12.82 13.11 27.89
CA GLU A 5 12.83 12.14 26.80
C GLU A 5 12.70 10.70 27.32
N GLU A 6 13.37 10.41 28.47
CA GLU A 6 13.19 9.12 29.14
C GLU A 6 11.77 8.92 29.66
N GLN A 7 11.13 9.97 30.22
CA GLN A 7 9.75 9.90 30.69
C GLN A 7 8.77 9.72 29.53
N LYS A 8 9.03 10.35 28.37
CA LYS A 8 8.20 10.21 27.18
C LYS A 8 8.32 8.83 26.56
N GLU A 9 9.53 8.25 26.52
CA GLU A 9 9.75 6.85 26.10
C GLU A 9 9.08 5.85 27.04
N GLU A 10 9.07 6.12 28.36
CA GLU A 10 8.37 5.29 29.36
C GLU A 10 6.84 5.36 29.21
N ASP A 11 6.28 6.52 28.94
CA ASP A 11 4.84 6.70 28.76
C ASP A 11 4.35 6.13 27.42
N GLU A 12 5.14 6.25 26.34
CA GLU A 12 4.89 5.58 25.06
C GLU A 12 4.98 4.04 25.20
N CYS A 13 5.92 3.54 25.98
CA CYS A 13 6.05 2.12 26.29
C CYS A 13 4.86 1.60 27.13
N LYS A 14 4.32 2.42 28.04
CA LYS A 14 3.10 2.10 28.80
C LYS A 14 1.86 2.01 27.92
N LEU A 15 1.74 2.85 26.87
CA LEU A 15 0.63 2.77 25.93
C LEU A 15 0.68 1.48 25.11
N GLU A 16 1.85 1.10 24.58
CA GLU A 16 2.04 -0.22 23.96
C GLU A 16 1.78 -1.35 24.95
N PHE A 17 2.26 -1.21 26.16
CA PHE A 17 2.10 -2.20 27.20
C PHE A 17 0.62 -2.40 27.56
N ASN A 18 -0.18 -1.34 27.67
CA ASN A 18 -1.61 -1.47 27.95
C ASN A 18 -2.38 -2.03 26.75
N ILE A 19 -2.07 -1.60 25.52
CA ILE A 19 -2.73 -2.10 24.30
C ILE A 19 -2.34 -3.55 24.02
N PHE A 20 -1.07 -3.92 24.19
CA PHE A 20 -0.58 -5.28 23.90
C PHE A 20 -0.42 -6.16 25.13
N GLY A 21 -0.24 -5.58 26.32
CA GLY A 21 -0.09 -6.32 27.56
C GLY A 21 -1.39 -6.94 28.01
N GLU A 22 -2.49 -6.20 28.02
CA GLU A 22 -3.83 -6.74 28.30
C GLU A 22 -4.26 -7.74 27.22
N PHE A 23 -3.84 -7.52 25.98
CA PHE A 23 -4.04 -8.41 24.83
C PHE A 23 -3.39 -9.78 25.00
N LEU A 24 -2.19 -9.84 25.54
CA LEU A 24 -1.46 -11.10 25.70
C LEU A 24 -1.98 -11.92 26.88
N ASP A 25 -2.49 -11.25 27.92
CA ASP A 25 -3.00 -11.94 29.12
C ASP A 25 -4.24 -12.80 28.82
N ASP A 26 -5.01 -12.46 27.79
CA ASP A 26 -6.25 -13.18 27.48
C ASP A 26 -6.11 -14.22 26.34
N ILE A 27 -5.09 -14.13 25.48
CA ILE A 27 -4.72 -15.26 24.59
C ILE A 27 -4.35 -16.48 25.43
N GLU A 28 -3.89 -16.26 26.67
CA GLU A 28 -3.52 -17.32 27.60
C GLU A 28 -4.70 -18.07 28.17
N HIS A 29 -5.90 -17.49 28.21
CA HIS A 29 -7.05 -18.14 28.89
C HIS A 29 -7.71 -19.28 28.10
N GLU A 30 -7.54 -19.38 26.77
CA GLU A 30 -8.22 -20.43 26.00
C GLU A 30 -7.36 -21.58 25.46
N ASN A 31 -6.02 -21.45 25.36
CA ASN A 31 -5.21 -22.49 24.72
C ASN A 31 -3.97 -22.98 25.46
N VAL A 32 -3.53 -22.29 26.48
CA VAL A 32 -2.50 -22.81 27.41
C VAL A 32 -2.80 -22.19 28.78
N GLY A 33 -3.20 -22.98 29.76
CA GLY A 33 -3.43 -22.51 31.11
C GLY A 33 -2.13 -22.03 31.77
N ILE A 34 -1.68 -20.82 31.37
CA ILE A 34 -0.41 -20.25 31.81
C ILE A 34 -0.63 -18.85 32.42
N LEU A 35 -0.48 -18.87 33.72
CA LEU A 35 -0.01 -17.85 34.65
C LEU A 35 -0.77 -16.52 34.73
N ASN A 36 -1.72 -16.50 35.65
CA ASN A 36 -2.08 -15.29 36.39
C ASN A 36 -0.79 -14.74 37.06
N PRO A 37 -0.34 -13.49 36.82
CA PRO A 37 0.89 -12.92 37.38
C PRO A 37 0.92 -12.91 38.93
N ASN A 38 -0.24 -13.10 39.59
CA ASN A 38 -0.38 -13.21 41.03
C ASN A 38 -0.43 -14.67 41.54
N LYS A 39 -0.29 -15.68 40.65
CA LYS A 39 -0.22 -17.06 41.01
C LYS A 39 1.16 -17.63 40.72
N ALA A 40 1.80 -18.23 41.70
CA ALA A 40 3.06 -18.92 41.45
C ALA A 40 2.87 -19.99 40.37
N ALA A 41 3.74 -19.98 39.35
CA ALA A 41 3.71 -20.92 38.24
C ALA A 41 3.73 -22.37 38.77
N THR A 42 2.80 -23.18 38.31
CA THR A 42 2.83 -24.61 38.64
C THR A 42 3.90 -25.32 37.78
N LYS A 43 4.35 -26.49 38.20
CA LYS A 43 5.28 -27.31 37.44
C LYS A 43 4.75 -27.60 36.01
N LYS A 44 3.42 -27.78 35.88
CA LYS A 44 2.75 -28.03 34.60
C LYS A 44 2.83 -26.80 33.65
N ASP A 45 2.74 -25.58 34.23
CA ASP A 45 2.86 -24.34 33.49
C ASP A 45 4.29 -24.14 32.98
N ILE A 46 5.28 -24.46 33.84
CA ILE A 46 6.70 -24.41 33.45
C ILE A 46 7.00 -25.47 32.39
N ASP A 47 6.50 -26.69 32.48
CA ASP A 47 6.67 -27.75 31.50
C ASP A 47 5.99 -27.38 30.14
N SER A 48 4.83 -26.71 30.21
CA SER A 48 4.15 -26.21 29.00
C SER A 48 4.91 -25.05 28.33
N LEU A 49 5.45 -24.13 29.13
CA LEU A 49 6.32 -23.06 28.66
C LEU A 49 7.60 -23.60 28.02
N LEU A 50 8.26 -24.55 28.67
CA LEU A 50 9.45 -25.25 28.18
C LEU A 50 9.16 -26.00 26.87
N LYS A 51 7.96 -26.53 26.70
CA LYS A 51 7.51 -27.19 25.48
C LYS A 51 7.23 -26.19 24.37
N LEU A 52 6.68 -25.00 24.71
CA LEU A 52 6.42 -23.91 23.77
C LEU A 52 7.71 -23.30 23.23
N ILE A 53 8.72 -23.11 24.07
CA ILE A 53 10.06 -22.63 23.69
C ILE A 53 10.99 -23.76 23.21
N GLY A 54 10.42 -24.93 22.88
CA GLY A 54 11.18 -26.08 22.37
C GLY A 54 12.08 -26.73 23.39
N GLY A 55 11.83 -26.52 24.69
CA GLY A 55 12.64 -27.07 25.77
C GLY A 55 14.10 -26.56 25.77
N PHE A 56 14.34 -25.34 25.24
CA PHE A 56 15.70 -24.81 25.13
C PHE A 56 16.21 -24.36 26.51
N GLN A 57 16.63 -25.34 27.30
CA GLN A 57 17.12 -25.15 28.67
C GLN A 57 18.33 -24.21 28.76
N HIS A 58 19.03 -24.00 27.64
CA HIS A 58 20.23 -23.15 27.57
C HIS A 58 19.94 -21.72 27.12
N TRP A 59 18.67 -21.32 26.93
CA TRP A 59 18.31 -19.95 26.55
C TRP A 59 18.97 -18.87 27.42
N PRO A 60 18.98 -18.99 28.76
CA PRO A 60 19.66 -18.00 29.61
C PRO A 60 21.17 -17.90 29.40
N LEU A 61 21.78 -18.99 28.90
CA LEU A 61 23.24 -19.10 28.69
C LEU A 61 23.66 -18.57 27.29
N LEU A 62 22.73 -18.31 26.39
CA LEU A 62 23.03 -17.71 25.10
C LEU A 62 23.57 -16.30 25.30
N ASN A 63 24.62 -15.97 24.54
CA ASN A 63 25.03 -14.59 24.40
C ASN A 63 23.95 -13.77 23.66
N GLU A 64 24.04 -12.47 23.74
CA GLU A 64 23.08 -11.55 23.18
C GLU A 64 22.87 -11.72 21.66
N ASP A 65 23.97 -11.89 20.92
CA ASP A 65 23.92 -12.04 19.46
C ASP A 65 23.14 -13.31 19.05
N CYS A 66 23.35 -14.42 19.76
CA CYS A 66 22.61 -15.64 19.52
C CYS A 66 21.11 -15.47 19.88
N LYS A 67 20.79 -14.74 20.95
CA LYS A 67 19.41 -14.42 21.29
C LYS A 67 18.74 -13.59 20.21
N ILE A 68 19.41 -12.54 19.72
CA ILE A 68 18.94 -11.69 18.63
C ILE A 68 18.65 -12.53 17.38
N GLU A 69 19.56 -13.45 17.00
CA GLU A 69 19.34 -14.32 15.85
C GLU A 69 18.10 -15.20 16.01
N VAL A 70 17.87 -15.77 17.18
CA VAL A 70 16.66 -16.55 17.43
C VAL A 70 15.40 -15.69 17.41
N VAL A 71 15.45 -14.49 18.02
CA VAL A 71 14.31 -13.57 18.08
C VAL A 71 13.86 -13.13 16.67
N LYS A 72 14.75 -13.06 15.68
CA LYS A 72 14.38 -12.77 14.29
C LYS A 72 13.33 -13.73 13.72
N TYR A 73 13.33 -14.98 14.16
CA TYR A 73 12.39 -16.01 13.70
C TYR A 73 11.07 -16.05 14.49
N LEU A 74 10.98 -15.28 15.58
CA LEU A 74 9.74 -15.19 16.35
C LEU A 74 8.77 -14.21 15.69
N ASP A 75 7.49 -14.56 15.67
CA ASP A 75 6.44 -13.62 15.34
C ASP A 75 6.31 -12.51 16.40
N TYR A 76 5.66 -11.42 16.04
CA TYR A 76 5.57 -10.27 16.94
C TYR A 76 4.90 -10.59 18.29
N PRO A 77 3.76 -11.32 18.36
CA PRO A 77 3.20 -11.75 19.64
C PRO A 77 4.16 -12.56 20.52
N SER A 78 4.94 -13.46 19.91
CA SER A 78 5.95 -14.24 20.64
C SER A 78 7.10 -13.38 21.14
N ARG A 79 7.51 -12.34 20.38
CA ARG A 79 8.50 -11.35 20.83
C ARG A 79 7.99 -10.57 22.04
N CYS A 80 6.73 -10.09 22.00
CA CYS A 80 6.12 -9.38 23.14
C CYS A 80 6.05 -10.25 24.40
N LYS A 81 5.83 -11.56 24.27
CA LYS A 81 5.90 -12.49 25.42
C LYS A 81 7.31 -12.64 25.94
N LEU A 82 8.29 -12.79 25.05
CA LEU A 82 9.68 -12.97 25.42
C LEU A 82 10.25 -11.73 26.12
N GLU A 83 9.96 -10.52 25.67
CA GLU A 83 10.44 -9.28 26.29
C GLU A 83 10.02 -9.11 27.76
N ARG A 84 8.93 -9.79 28.17
CA ARG A 84 8.41 -9.79 29.55
C ARG A 84 9.10 -10.83 30.45
N CYS A 85 9.89 -11.75 29.89
CA CYS A 85 10.49 -12.84 30.65
C CYS A 85 11.69 -12.38 31.49
N SER A 86 12.55 -11.52 30.95
CA SER A 86 13.70 -10.99 31.66
C SER A 86 14.22 -9.70 31.01
N ARG A 87 15.02 -8.92 31.75
CA ARG A 87 15.69 -7.72 31.22
C ARG A 87 16.60 -8.04 30.02
N ALA A 88 17.29 -9.17 30.06
CA ALA A 88 18.14 -9.60 28.95
C ALA A 88 17.33 -9.94 27.70
N ASP A 89 16.16 -10.53 27.88
CA ASP A 89 15.25 -10.85 26.78
C ASP A 89 14.59 -9.60 26.21
N TYR A 90 14.22 -8.64 27.07
CA TYR A 90 13.75 -7.32 26.65
C TYR A 90 14.78 -6.62 25.75
N GLU A 91 16.06 -6.58 26.18
CA GLU A 91 17.12 -5.97 25.37
C GLU A 91 17.35 -6.70 24.04
N ALA A 92 17.31 -8.03 24.05
CA ALA A 92 17.42 -8.83 22.82
C ALA A 92 16.27 -8.55 21.85
N VAL A 93 15.03 -8.48 22.34
CA VAL A 93 13.84 -8.15 21.52
C VAL A 93 13.94 -6.71 21.00
N LYS A 94 14.28 -5.75 21.87
CA LYS A 94 14.41 -4.32 21.49
C LYS A 94 15.47 -4.11 20.38
N LYS A 95 16.55 -4.85 20.42
CA LYS A 95 17.62 -4.79 19.40
C LYS A 95 17.30 -5.56 18.12
N THR A 96 16.31 -6.47 18.17
CA THR A 96 15.94 -7.26 17.00
C THR A 96 14.95 -6.48 16.15
N PRO A 97 15.27 -6.21 14.87
CA PRO A 97 14.33 -5.54 13.97
C PRO A 97 13.02 -6.30 13.81
N VAL A 98 11.93 -5.56 13.73
CA VAL A 98 10.62 -6.12 13.42
C VAL A 98 10.36 -5.96 11.93
N GLU A 99 10.16 -7.06 11.21
CA GLU A 99 9.76 -7.02 9.80
C GLU A 99 8.29 -6.63 9.71
N VAL A 100 8.03 -5.41 9.29
CA VAL A 100 6.70 -4.92 8.99
C VAL A 100 6.48 -4.99 7.49
N TYR A 101 5.48 -5.77 7.07
CA TYR A 101 5.16 -5.96 5.67
C TYR A 101 4.30 -4.83 5.11
N ASN A 102 3.31 -4.39 5.88
CA ASN A 102 2.36 -3.36 5.49
C ASN A 102 1.92 -2.53 6.71
N VAL A 103 1.80 -1.22 6.49
CA VAL A 103 1.13 -0.29 7.41
C VAL A 103 0.06 0.46 6.63
N GLU A 104 -1.15 0.46 7.15
CA GLU A 104 -2.28 1.21 6.60
C GLU A 104 -2.84 2.14 7.68
N MET A 105 -3.05 3.38 7.32
CA MET A 105 -3.75 4.40 8.12
C MET A 105 -4.86 4.98 7.26
N ILE A 106 -6.10 4.77 7.66
CA ILE A 106 -7.25 5.08 6.83
C ILE A 106 -8.32 5.73 7.69
N ASP A 107 -8.78 6.91 7.33
CA ASP A 107 -9.96 7.49 7.95
C ASP A 107 -11.25 7.07 7.21
N ASN A 108 -12.36 6.97 7.93
CA ASN A 108 -13.62 6.52 7.34
C ASN A 108 -14.27 7.54 6.40
N GLU A 109 -13.88 8.80 6.46
CA GLU A 109 -14.38 9.81 5.54
C GLU A 109 -13.91 9.57 4.10
N THR A 110 -12.77 8.87 3.91
CA THR A 110 -12.25 8.53 2.57
C THR A 110 -12.81 7.21 2.04
N HIS A 111 -13.41 6.37 2.88
CA HIS A 111 -13.95 5.08 2.49
C HIS A 111 -15.40 5.16 1.99
N HIS A 112 -15.62 5.65 0.77
CA HIS A 112 -16.91 5.57 0.07
C HIS A 112 -17.40 4.15 -0.26
N TYR A 113 -16.67 3.11 0.12
CA TYR A 113 -17.03 1.71 -0.13
C TYR A 113 -17.50 0.95 1.11
N SER A 114 -17.58 1.58 2.27
CA SER A 114 -18.17 0.95 3.44
C SER A 114 -19.69 0.96 3.32
N LEU A 115 -20.28 -0.22 3.21
CA LEU A 115 -21.74 -0.45 3.25
C LEU A 115 -22.34 -0.16 4.65
N SER A 116 -21.58 0.38 5.60
CA SER A 116 -22.10 0.80 6.91
C SER A 116 -22.73 2.16 6.81
N MET A 117 -24.01 2.23 7.12
CA MET A 117 -24.89 3.39 6.97
C MET A 117 -24.66 4.55 7.96
N GLU A 118 -23.59 4.52 8.76
CA GLU A 118 -23.32 5.60 9.71
C GLU A 118 -21.89 6.13 9.52
N PRO A 119 -21.74 7.46 9.36
CA PRO A 119 -20.43 8.08 9.38
C PRO A 119 -19.91 8.05 10.82
N PHE A 120 -19.05 7.11 11.13
CA PHE A 120 -18.29 7.14 12.38
C PHE A 120 -17.01 7.92 12.14
N ASP A 121 -16.79 8.96 12.96
CA ASP A 121 -15.49 9.64 13.03
C ASP A 121 -14.47 8.66 13.62
N ASN A 122 -13.76 7.92 12.79
CA ASN A 122 -12.74 7.02 13.23
C ASN A 122 -11.57 6.90 12.24
N VAL A 123 -10.43 6.49 12.76
CA VAL A 123 -9.24 6.15 11.99
C VAL A 123 -8.88 4.70 12.24
N VAL A 124 -8.68 3.95 11.18
CA VAL A 124 -8.23 2.55 11.22
C VAL A 124 -6.74 2.48 10.97
N VAL A 125 -6.00 1.89 11.89
CA VAL A 125 -4.57 1.59 11.71
C VAL A 125 -4.40 0.08 11.64
N ARG A 126 -3.86 -0.41 10.51
CA ARG A 126 -3.55 -1.83 10.30
C ARG A 126 -2.05 -2.01 10.18
N VAL A 127 -1.54 -3.02 10.86
CA VAL A 127 -0.14 -3.43 10.72
C VAL A 127 -0.09 -4.92 10.40
N GLN A 128 0.64 -5.26 9.36
CA GLN A 128 0.78 -6.62 8.88
C GLN A 128 2.26 -7.02 8.88
N PHE A 129 2.55 -8.20 9.43
CA PHE A 129 3.92 -8.74 9.56
C PHE A 129 4.26 -9.82 8.53
N HIS A 130 3.32 -10.22 7.68
CA HIS A 130 3.52 -11.27 6.69
C HIS A 130 2.71 -11.00 5.43
N HIS A 131 3.18 -11.49 4.29
CA HIS A 131 2.53 -11.28 2.99
C HIS A 131 1.19 -12.02 2.83
N ASP A 132 0.91 -13.03 3.66
CA ASP A 132 -0.33 -13.78 3.59
C ASP A 132 -1.40 -13.16 4.49
N PHE A 133 -2.41 -12.56 3.87
CA PHE A 133 -3.58 -11.99 4.55
C PHE A 133 -4.33 -13.00 5.44
N ASN A 134 -4.25 -14.27 5.10
CA ASN A 134 -4.92 -15.34 5.83
C ASN A 134 -4.12 -15.88 7.02
N SER A 135 -2.86 -15.44 7.19
CA SER A 135 -1.96 -15.96 8.22
C SER A 135 -2.33 -15.52 9.64
N GLY A 136 -3.30 -14.63 9.81
CA GLY A 136 -3.67 -14.07 11.13
C GLY A 136 -2.59 -13.16 11.75
N LYS A 137 -1.49 -12.93 11.05
CA LYS A 137 -0.36 -12.11 11.52
C LYS A 137 -0.56 -10.63 11.23
N ARG A 138 -1.76 -10.14 11.46
CA ARG A 138 -2.09 -8.70 11.37
C ARG A 138 -2.90 -8.30 12.58
N PHE A 139 -2.78 -7.03 12.95
CA PHE A 139 -3.70 -6.41 13.87
C PHE A 139 -4.30 -5.14 13.27
N GLU A 140 -5.48 -4.83 13.74
CA GLU A 140 -6.24 -3.66 13.36
C GLU A 140 -6.68 -2.93 14.62
N LEU A 141 -6.39 -1.65 14.67
CA LEU A 141 -6.84 -0.74 15.73
C LEU A 141 -7.76 0.30 15.11
N ILE A 142 -8.90 0.52 15.72
CA ILE A 142 -9.87 1.54 15.33
C ILE A 142 -9.89 2.58 16.44
N PHE A 143 -9.47 3.79 16.11
CA PHE A 143 -9.47 4.94 17.00
C PHE A 143 -10.71 5.78 16.71
N SER A 144 -11.53 6.03 17.71
CA SER A 144 -12.77 6.82 17.59
C SER A 144 -12.92 7.81 18.74
N GLN A 145 -13.60 8.92 18.48
CA GLN A 145 -13.86 9.94 19.52
C GLN A 145 -14.95 9.45 20.47
N LEU A 146 -14.72 9.60 21.78
CA LEU A 146 -15.68 9.31 22.85
C LEU A 146 -15.75 10.49 23.83
N GLY A 147 -16.52 11.53 23.51
CA GLY A 147 -16.50 12.79 24.25
C GLY A 147 -15.12 13.45 24.15
N ASP A 148 -14.47 13.72 25.30
CA ASP A 148 -13.11 14.25 25.37
C ASP A 148 -12.03 13.14 25.37
N ASP A 149 -12.46 11.88 25.31
CA ASP A 149 -11.57 10.71 25.34
C ASP A 149 -11.50 10.05 23.96
N THR A 150 -10.51 9.16 23.77
CA THR A 150 -10.39 8.30 22.60
C THR A 150 -10.71 6.86 22.97
N GLU A 151 -11.69 6.26 22.29
CA GLU A 151 -11.87 4.79 22.31
C GLU A 151 -10.95 4.15 21.27
N VAL A 152 -10.15 3.20 21.70
CA VAL A 152 -9.33 2.34 20.82
C VAL A 152 -9.92 0.95 20.84
N ARG A 153 -10.50 0.53 19.71
CA ARG A 153 -11.00 -0.83 19.55
C ARG A 153 -9.95 -1.66 18.80
N TRP A 154 -9.57 -2.73 19.40
CA TRP A 154 -8.68 -3.68 18.79
C TRP A 154 -9.44 -4.89 18.25
N THR A 155 -9.11 -5.36 17.05
CA THR A 155 -9.72 -6.53 16.42
C THR A 155 -8.64 -7.50 15.97
N GLN A 156 -8.70 -8.72 16.48
CA GLN A 156 -7.87 -9.83 16.02
C GLN A 156 -8.63 -10.68 14.99
N TYR A 157 -8.01 -10.86 13.85
CA TYR A 157 -8.51 -11.78 12.84
C TYR A 157 -7.83 -13.14 13.02
N VAL A 158 -8.58 -14.11 13.54
CA VAL A 158 -8.16 -15.51 13.64
C VAL A 158 -8.89 -16.30 12.55
N PRO A 159 -8.19 -16.99 11.63
CA PRO A 159 -8.83 -17.79 10.61
C PRO A 159 -9.84 -18.78 11.21
N ARG A 160 -11.06 -18.80 10.67
CA ARG A 160 -12.18 -19.69 11.09
C ARG A 160 -12.79 -19.45 12.48
N LYS A 161 -12.41 -18.38 13.20
CA LYS A 161 -13.07 -17.93 14.42
C LYS A 161 -13.79 -16.60 14.19
N ARG A 162 -14.77 -16.27 15.05
CA ARG A 162 -15.35 -14.93 15.05
C ARG A 162 -14.28 -13.93 15.52
N PRO A 163 -14.20 -12.74 14.90
CA PRO A 163 -13.29 -11.71 15.38
C PRO A 163 -13.58 -11.38 16.85
N GLU A 164 -12.56 -11.36 17.67
CA GLU A 164 -12.64 -10.86 19.03
C GLU A 164 -12.25 -9.40 19.04
N SER A 165 -13.04 -8.56 19.68
CA SER A 165 -12.75 -7.13 19.81
C SER A 165 -12.65 -6.73 21.27
N ARG A 166 -11.74 -5.81 21.59
CA ARG A 166 -11.54 -5.22 22.90
C ARG A 166 -11.43 -3.73 22.78
N ASN A 167 -11.83 -3.03 23.82
CA ASN A 167 -11.84 -1.59 23.84
C ASN A 167 -10.94 -1.09 24.96
N LEU A 168 -10.12 -0.09 24.65
CA LEU A 168 -9.34 0.69 25.60
C LEU A 168 -9.77 2.15 25.50
N ILE A 169 -9.84 2.87 26.62
CA ILE A 169 -10.16 4.29 26.64
C ILE A 169 -8.91 5.08 27.02
N LEU A 170 -8.45 5.94 26.11
CA LEU A 170 -7.39 6.90 26.35
C LEU A 170 -8.01 8.21 26.80
N LYS A 171 -7.65 8.65 28.01
CA LYS A 171 -8.23 9.85 28.65
C LYS A 171 -7.65 11.13 28.08
N SER A 172 -8.53 12.09 27.77
CA SER A 172 -8.18 13.44 27.32
C SER A 172 -7.24 13.46 26.10
N CYS A 173 -7.46 12.53 25.14
CA CYS A 173 -6.66 12.38 23.93
C CYS A 173 -7.52 12.56 22.69
N ASN A 174 -6.94 13.14 21.65
CA ASN A 174 -7.56 13.22 20.33
C ASN A 174 -7.31 11.93 19.54
N TYR A 175 -8.39 11.26 19.12
CA TYR A 175 -8.32 9.96 18.43
C TYR A 175 -7.49 10.01 17.14
N TYR A 176 -7.55 11.10 16.41
CA TYR A 176 -6.86 11.28 15.15
C TYR A 176 -5.35 11.38 15.35
N GLU A 177 -4.94 12.19 16.34
CA GLU A 177 -3.53 12.32 16.71
C GLU A 177 -2.94 11.03 17.26
N GLU A 178 -3.69 10.30 18.09
CA GLU A 178 -3.22 9.04 18.66
C GLU A 178 -3.09 7.95 17.58
N ALA A 179 -4.01 7.90 16.62
CA ALA A 179 -3.91 7.01 15.47
C ALA A 179 -2.64 7.31 14.63
N VAL A 180 -2.34 8.59 14.39
CA VAL A 180 -1.14 9.00 13.65
C VAL A 180 0.13 8.67 14.42
N LYS A 181 0.22 9.01 15.70
CA LYS A 181 1.37 8.65 16.55
C LYS A 181 1.64 7.14 16.51
N PHE A 182 0.58 6.34 16.63
CA PHE A 182 0.68 4.89 16.56
C PHE A 182 1.14 4.39 15.18
N GLY A 183 0.55 4.87 14.09
CA GLY A 183 0.95 4.49 12.74
C GLY A 183 2.39 4.88 12.42
N GLU A 184 2.80 6.11 12.74
CA GLU A 184 4.17 6.60 12.55
C GLU A 184 5.21 5.78 13.33
N LYS A 185 4.87 5.32 14.52
CA LYS A 185 5.74 4.45 15.31
C LYS A 185 6.04 3.15 14.56
N TRP A 186 5.03 2.55 13.92
CA TRP A 186 5.21 1.35 13.11
C TRP A 186 5.99 1.61 11.83
N MET A 187 5.82 2.76 11.21
CA MET A 187 6.63 3.17 10.07
C MET A 187 8.12 3.32 10.45
N LYS A 188 8.41 3.84 11.66
CA LYS A 188 9.78 3.96 12.18
C LYS A 188 10.40 2.61 12.56
N LYS A 189 9.60 1.70 13.13
CA LYS A 189 10.05 0.33 13.47
C LYS A 189 10.34 -0.51 12.24
N GLY A 190 9.62 -0.27 11.13
CA GLY A 190 9.83 -0.91 9.84
C GLY A 190 11.09 -0.42 9.14
N ASN A 191 12.25 -0.60 9.76
CA ASN A 191 13.55 -0.18 9.21
C ASN A 191 13.97 -0.93 7.94
N TYR A 192 13.10 -1.80 7.40
CA TYR A 192 13.41 -2.70 6.30
C TYR A 192 12.30 -2.64 5.24
N GLU A 193 12.54 -3.26 4.13
CA GLU A 193 11.70 -3.28 2.93
C GLU A 193 10.23 -3.58 3.23
N MET A 194 9.54 -2.58 3.78
CA MET A 194 8.09 -2.58 3.83
C MET A 194 7.58 -2.76 2.41
N ARG A 195 6.60 -3.61 2.20
CA ARG A 195 6.08 -3.81 0.84
C ARG A 195 5.09 -2.73 0.47
N HIS A 196 4.17 -2.41 1.37
CA HIS A 196 3.13 -1.42 1.13
C HIS A 196 3.01 -0.45 2.30
N LEU A 197 2.81 0.81 1.97
CA LEU A 197 2.43 1.87 2.90
C LEU A 197 1.21 2.57 2.35
N THR A 198 0.13 2.61 3.13
CA THR A 198 -1.11 3.30 2.76
C THR A 198 -1.45 4.34 3.82
N ILE A 199 -1.60 5.59 3.42
CA ILE A 199 -2.03 6.71 4.27
C ILE A 199 -3.17 7.44 3.55
N GLU A 200 -4.39 7.05 3.85
CA GLU A 200 -5.62 7.63 3.32
C GLU A 200 -6.32 8.43 4.42
N MET A 201 -5.77 9.58 4.73
CA MET A 201 -6.26 10.44 5.80
C MET A 201 -6.49 11.85 5.26
N LYS A 202 -7.73 12.33 5.33
CA LYS A 202 -8.17 13.63 4.81
C LYS A 202 -7.51 14.81 5.54
N ASN A 203 -7.41 14.71 6.84
CA ASN A 203 -6.88 15.78 7.69
C ASN A 203 -5.59 15.33 8.41
N TYR A 204 -4.64 14.76 7.64
CA TYR A 204 -3.38 14.32 8.25
C TYR A 204 -2.72 15.48 9.03
N PRO A 205 -2.41 15.30 10.32
CA PRO A 205 -1.94 16.38 11.17
C PRO A 205 -0.44 16.61 10.97
N PHE A 206 -0.07 17.27 9.88
CA PHE A 206 1.33 17.53 9.48
C PHE A 206 2.16 18.21 10.56
N GLU A 207 1.53 19.06 11.36
CA GLU A 207 2.17 19.89 12.39
C GLU A 207 2.73 19.07 13.54
N ILE A 208 2.07 17.94 13.87
CA ILE A 208 2.50 17.05 14.96
C ILE A 208 3.30 15.85 14.45
N SER A 209 3.31 15.64 13.13
CA SER A 209 4.01 14.51 12.52
C SER A 209 5.51 14.55 12.79
N GLN A 210 6.05 13.42 13.21
CA GLN A 210 7.49 13.25 13.44
C GLN A 210 8.21 12.58 12.26
N ILE A 211 7.50 12.36 11.14
CA ILE A 211 8.07 11.71 9.95
C ILE A 211 8.94 12.72 9.20
N LYS A 212 10.23 12.44 9.11
CA LYS A 212 11.16 13.18 8.24
C LYS A 212 11.22 12.59 6.84
N PHE A 213 11.18 11.26 6.74
CA PHE A 213 11.16 10.50 5.50
C PHE A 213 10.25 9.30 5.68
N LEU A 214 9.50 8.95 4.64
CA LEU A 214 8.75 7.70 4.62
C LEU A 214 9.71 6.51 4.54
N PRO A 215 9.34 5.36 5.10
CA PRO A 215 10.19 4.17 5.04
C PRO A 215 10.40 3.73 3.59
N ARG A 216 11.51 3.07 3.32
CA ARG A 216 11.70 2.41 2.03
C ARG A 216 10.65 1.31 1.88
N CYS A 217 9.87 1.38 0.81
CA CYS A 217 8.84 0.41 0.51
C CYS A 217 8.69 0.26 -1.01
N LYS A 218 8.02 -0.82 -1.43
CA LYS A 218 7.79 -1.06 -2.86
C LYS A 218 6.63 -0.24 -3.39
N SER A 219 5.58 -0.06 -2.58
CA SER A 219 4.38 0.66 -2.96
C SER A 219 4.02 1.68 -1.89
N ILE A 220 3.74 2.89 -2.32
CA ILE A 220 3.21 3.97 -1.47
C ILE A 220 1.88 4.43 -2.03
N ARG A 221 0.89 4.51 -1.14
CA ARG A 221 -0.42 5.08 -1.41
C ARG A 221 -0.71 6.17 -0.38
N VAL A 222 -0.85 7.41 -0.83
CA VAL A 222 -1.13 8.56 0.02
C VAL A 222 -2.32 9.35 -0.50
N ALA A 223 -3.08 9.95 0.43
CA ALA A 223 -4.12 10.91 0.09
C ALA A 223 -3.57 12.33 0.15
N ALA A 224 -3.96 13.16 -0.83
CA ALA A 224 -3.71 14.60 -0.83
C ALA A 224 -4.88 15.32 -1.50
N ASP A 225 -5.51 16.25 -0.77
CA ASP A 225 -6.66 17.00 -1.25
C ASP A 225 -6.31 18.39 -1.78
N ASP A 226 -5.04 18.78 -1.65
CA ASP A 226 -4.50 20.03 -2.18
C ASP A 226 -2.99 19.93 -2.50
N VAL A 227 -2.45 20.99 -3.09
CA VAL A 227 -1.03 21.08 -3.50
C VAL A 227 -0.07 21.08 -2.30
N GLU A 228 -0.47 21.64 -1.15
CA GLU A 228 0.40 21.72 0.03
C GLU A 228 0.54 20.35 0.70
N MET A 229 -0.57 19.61 0.83
CA MET A 229 -0.55 18.20 1.29
C MET A 229 0.31 17.35 0.36
N PHE A 230 0.11 17.48 -0.95
CA PHE A 230 0.92 16.77 -1.94
C PHE A 230 2.40 17.12 -1.77
N ARG A 231 2.76 18.41 -1.68
CA ARG A 231 4.13 18.86 -1.50
C ARG A 231 4.77 18.28 -0.23
N TRP A 232 4.01 18.25 0.85
CA TRP A 232 4.47 17.70 2.12
C TRP A 232 4.81 16.20 2.00
N TRP A 233 3.93 15.40 1.42
CA TRP A 233 4.16 13.98 1.16
C TRP A 233 5.34 13.78 0.20
N PHE A 234 5.33 14.52 -0.89
CA PHE A 234 6.29 14.35 -1.96
C PHE A 234 7.74 14.59 -1.53
N GLN A 235 7.97 15.51 -0.60
CA GLN A 235 9.28 15.74 0.00
C GLN A 235 9.79 14.56 0.87
N ARG A 236 8.91 13.64 1.24
CA ARG A 236 9.19 12.51 2.13
C ARG A 236 9.16 11.15 1.45
N ILE A 237 8.57 11.08 0.27
CA ILE A 237 8.50 9.86 -0.55
C ILE A 237 9.90 9.50 -1.05
N PRO A 238 10.36 8.23 -0.88
CA PRO A 238 11.64 7.77 -1.43
C PRO A 238 11.60 7.72 -2.96
N ASP A 239 12.77 7.79 -3.59
CA ASP A 239 12.94 7.77 -5.05
C ASP A 239 13.01 6.35 -5.68
N GLN A 240 12.92 5.31 -4.87
CA GLN A 240 13.05 3.90 -5.30
C GLN A 240 11.74 3.13 -5.08
N LEU A 241 10.69 3.53 -5.77
CA LEU A 241 9.39 2.87 -5.70
C LEU A 241 9.19 1.93 -6.89
N VAL A 242 8.32 0.93 -6.70
CA VAL A 242 7.74 0.12 -7.77
C VAL A 242 6.38 0.69 -8.17
N ASP A 243 5.61 1.15 -7.19
CA ASP A 243 4.26 1.68 -7.37
C ASP A 243 4.03 2.91 -6.49
N LEU A 244 3.49 3.97 -7.08
CA LEU A 244 3.10 5.20 -6.41
C LEU A 244 1.63 5.52 -6.71
N GLN A 245 0.81 5.60 -5.66
CA GLN A 245 -0.60 5.96 -5.77
C GLN A 245 -0.88 7.24 -5.00
N LEU A 246 -1.45 8.20 -5.69
CA LEU A 246 -1.93 9.43 -5.10
C LEU A 246 -3.46 9.46 -5.21
N LEU A 247 -4.11 9.49 -4.07
CA LEU A 247 -5.56 9.61 -3.98
C LEU A 247 -5.93 11.05 -3.65
N THR A 248 -7.14 11.42 -4.02
CA THR A 248 -7.81 12.62 -3.55
C THR A 248 -9.24 12.27 -3.21
N ASN A 249 -9.87 13.03 -2.34
CA ASN A 249 -11.31 12.90 -2.09
C ASN A 249 -12.05 13.09 -3.42
N PHE A 250 -13.08 12.28 -3.66
CA PHE A 250 -13.86 12.32 -4.90
C PHE A 250 -14.36 13.73 -5.22
N ASP A 251 -14.80 14.48 -4.21
CA ASP A 251 -15.27 15.85 -4.35
C ASP A 251 -14.14 16.82 -4.76
N ASN A 252 -12.89 16.51 -4.42
CA ASN A 252 -11.70 17.34 -4.68
C ASN A 252 -10.91 16.91 -5.91
N ARG A 253 -11.31 15.81 -6.57
CA ARG A 253 -10.57 15.23 -7.71
C ARG A 253 -10.23 16.23 -8.81
N HIS A 254 -11.07 17.25 -8.99
CA HIS A 254 -10.97 18.22 -10.07
C HIS A 254 -10.64 19.64 -9.60
N THR A 255 -10.41 19.83 -8.31
CA THR A 255 -10.20 21.17 -7.73
C THR A 255 -8.76 21.62 -7.82
N TRP A 256 -7.80 20.70 -7.89
CA TRP A 256 -6.39 21.00 -7.94
C TRP A 256 -5.65 20.14 -8.99
N THR A 257 -4.45 20.55 -9.33
CA THR A 257 -3.60 19.88 -10.33
C THR A 257 -2.19 19.75 -9.78
N ILE A 258 -1.57 18.59 -9.92
CA ILE A 258 -0.15 18.42 -9.59
C ILE A 258 0.66 19.35 -10.50
N PRO A 259 1.40 20.32 -9.95
CA PRO A 259 2.18 21.26 -10.74
C PRO A 259 3.27 20.57 -11.56
N THR A 260 3.51 21.09 -12.76
CA THR A 260 4.45 20.52 -13.75
C THR A 260 5.88 20.36 -13.20
N GLU A 261 6.31 21.25 -12.30
CA GLU A 261 7.65 21.20 -11.71
C GLU A 261 7.90 19.95 -10.86
N PHE A 262 6.88 19.38 -10.22
CA PHE A 262 7.02 18.14 -9.45
C PHE A 262 7.07 16.90 -10.35
N LEU A 263 6.49 16.98 -11.55
CA LEU A 263 6.34 15.82 -12.44
C LEU A 263 7.66 15.38 -13.10
N ASN A 264 8.73 16.17 -12.98
CA ASN A 264 10.09 15.79 -13.41
C ASN A 264 10.90 15.05 -12.32
N ALA A 265 10.35 14.89 -11.14
CA ALA A 265 11.11 14.30 -10.04
C ALA A 265 11.32 12.78 -10.23
N PRO A 266 12.46 12.24 -9.73
CA PRO A 266 12.78 10.82 -9.86
C PRO A 266 11.67 9.89 -9.33
N GLN A 267 10.99 10.29 -8.25
CA GLN A 267 9.87 9.54 -7.65
C GLN A 267 8.72 9.28 -8.63
N ILE A 268 8.56 10.10 -9.67
CA ILE A 268 7.53 9.94 -10.70
C ILE A 268 8.15 9.38 -11.97
N MET A 269 9.23 10.02 -12.46
CA MET A 269 9.81 9.70 -13.77
C MET A 269 10.41 8.28 -13.84
N LEU A 270 10.88 7.72 -12.71
CA LEU A 270 11.53 6.42 -12.65
C LEU A 270 10.65 5.32 -12.06
N THR A 271 9.49 5.66 -11.47
CA THR A 271 8.58 4.68 -10.88
C THR A 271 7.91 3.85 -11.97
N PRO A 272 8.00 2.52 -11.94
CA PRO A 272 7.42 1.65 -12.96
C PRO A 272 5.90 1.74 -13.09
N GLU A 273 5.19 1.93 -11.98
CA GLU A 273 3.74 2.02 -11.97
C GLU A 273 3.29 3.22 -11.14
N PHE A 274 2.40 4.06 -11.67
CA PHE A 274 1.76 5.09 -10.85
C PHE A 274 0.30 5.34 -11.23
N TYR A 275 -0.48 5.73 -10.20
CA TYR A 275 -1.90 6.05 -10.30
C TYR A 275 -2.18 7.34 -9.56
N PHE A 276 -2.55 8.38 -10.30
CA PHE A 276 -2.95 9.65 -9.72
C PHE A 276 -4.45 9.86 -9.95
N TRP A 277 -5.22 9.78 -8.89
CA TRP A 277 -6.66 10.04 -8.91
C TRP A 277 -6.94 11.55 -8.81
N CYS A 278 -6.11 12.33 -9.46
CA CYS A 278 -6.20 13.78 -9.53
C CYS A 278 -5.61 14.28 -10.85
N ARG A 279 -5.77 15.55 -11.12
CA ARG A 279 -5.20 16.19 -12.29
C ARG A 279 -3.68 16.24 -12.22
N ALA A 280 -3.01 15.91 -13.32
CA ALA A 280 -1.57 16.01 -13.46
C ALA A 280 -1.20 16.86 -14.68
N GLY A 281 -0.41 17.90 -14.43
CA GLY A 281 -0.02 18.88 -15.44
C GLY A 281 1.17 18.43 -16.32
N PHE A 282 1.26 17.14 -16.68
CA PHE A 282 2.30 16.65 -17.58
C PHE A 282 2.27 17.39 -18.91
N THR A 283 3.41 17.87 -19.36
CA THR A 283 3.61 18.30 -20.75
C THR A 283 3.80 17.07 -21.65
N ASP A 284 3.68 17.24 -22.98
CA ASP A 284 3.96 16.17 -23.95
C ASP A 284 5.38 15.64 -23.78
N GLU A 285 6.36 16.51 -23.56
CA GLU A 285 7.75 16.12 -23.37
C GLU A 285 7.93 15.25 -22.12
N GLN A 286 7.34 15.64 -20.99
CA GLN A 286 7.39 14.86 -19.76
C GLN A 286 6.72 13.50 -19.94
N PHE A 287 5.52 13.49 -20.54
CA PHE A 287 4.77 12.26 -20.81
C PHE A 287 5.56 11.29 -21.68
N LEU A 288 6.21 11.79 -22.74
CA LEU A 288 7.04 10.97 -23.63
C LEU A 288 8.32 10.43 -22.97
N ASN A 289 8.79 11.05 -21.91
CA ASN A 289 9.98 10.66 -21.17
C ASN A 289 9.70 9.74 -19.97
N LEU A 290 8.42 9.49 -19.63
CA LEU A 290 8.04 8.56 -18.57
C LEU A 290 8.62 7.16 -18.83
N LYS A 291 9.12 6.52 -17.77
CA LYS A 291 9.61 5.13 -17.79
C LYS A 291 8.61 4.13 -17.24
N ALA A 292 7.48 4.63 -16.76
CA ALA A 292 6.44 3.80 -16.19
C ALA A 292 5.78 2.89 -17.24
N ASN A 293 5.64 1.62 -16.91
CA ASN A 293 4.96 0.64 -17.75
C ASN A 293 3.45 0.58 -17.48
N LYS A 294 2.99 1.17 -16.37
CA LYS A 294 1.58 1.29 -16.02
C LYS A 294 1.31 2.67 -15.43
N ILE A 295 0.47 3.45 -16.10
CA ILE A 295 0.15 4.82 -15.71
C ILE A 295 -1.35 5.08 -15.76
N SER A 296 -1.83 5.90 -14.82
CA SER A 296 -3.21 6.41 -14.81
C SER A 296 -3.23 7.78 -14.16
N PHE A 297 -3.80 8.79 -14.83
CA PHE A 297 -3.98 10.13 -14.25
C PHE A 297 -5.02 10.94 -15.03
N ASP A 298 -5.56 12.01 -14.39
CA ASP A 298 -6.38 12.99 -15.09
C ASP A 298 -5.49 13.94 -15.88
N CYS A 299 -5.60 13.83 -17.19
CA CYS A 299 -4.75 14.52 -18.15
C CYS A 299 -5.21 15.97 -18.39
N VAL A 300 -4.31 16.92 -18.20
CA VAL A 300 -4.62 18.36 -18.38
C VAL A 300 -3.91 18.94 -19.59
N ASN A 301 -2.61 18.71 -19.73
CA ASN A 301 -1.76 19.39 -20.72
C ASN A 301 -1.23 18.48 -21.83
N VAL A 302 -1.35 17.15 -21.69
CA VAL A 302 -0.91 16.25 -22.78
C VAL A 302 -1.84 16.39 -23.96
N THR A 303 -1.28 16.67 -25.13
CA THR A 303 -2.04 16.91 -26.36
C THR A 303 -2.29 15.60 -27.13
N GLU A 304 -3.19 15.65 -28.11
CA GLU A 304 -3.43 14.57 -29.06
C GLU A 304 -2.15 14.20 -29.85
N ASP A 305 -1.33 15.18 -30.17
CA ASP A 305 -0.04 14.97 -30.82
C ASP A 305 0.96 14.27 -29.89
N GLY A 306 0.95 14.61 -28.60
CA GLY A 306 1.74 13.92 -27.59
C GLY A 306 1.34 12.45 -27.45
N ILE A 307 0.04 12.16 -27.40
CA ILE A 307 -0.51 10.80 -27.34
C ILE A 307 -0.16 10.02 -28.62
N ASN A 308 -0.39 10.60 -29.80
CA ASN A 308 -0.03 10.00 -31.08
C ASN A 308 1.46 9.64 -31.14
N LYS A 309 2.34 10.55 -30.70
CA LYS A 309 3.78 10.31 -30.67
C LYS A 309 4.17 9.22 -29.69
N TYR A 310 3.51 9.14 -28.52
CA TYR A 310 3.72 8.07 -27.54
C TYR A 310 3.43 6.70 -28.16
N ILE A 311 2.28 6.55 -28.82
CA ILE A 311 1.90 5.32 -29.52
C ILE A 311 2.91 4.99 -30.63
N LYS A 312 3.29 5.97 -31.47
CA LYS A 312 4.29 5.79 -32.54
C LYS A 312 5.66 5.37 -32.02
N ASN A 313 6.08 5.90 -30.89
CA ASN A 313 7.32 5.48 -30.25
C ASN A 313 7.24 4.00 -29.85
N TRP A 314 6.15 3.56 -29.25
CA TRP A 314 5.98 2.16 -28.91
C TRP A 314 5.96 1.26 -30.16
N VAL A 315 5.18 1.60 -31.16
CA VAL A 315 5.08 0.86 -32.44
C VAL A 315 6.46 0.71 -33.13
N SER A 316 7.32 1.70 -33.00
CA SER A 316 8.68 1.68 -33.57
C SER A 316 9.76 1.08 -32.63
N GLY A 317 9.39 0.51 -31.48
CA GLY A 317 10.33 -0.08 -30.52
C GLY A 317 11.11 0.95 -29.69
N LYS A 318 10.67 2.20 -29.67
CA LYS A 318 11.26 3.28 -28.86
C LYS A 318 10.44 3.59 -27.59
N GLY A 319 9.39 2.81 -27.35
CA GLY A 319 8.50 2.96 -26.21
C GLY A 319 9.07 2.41 -24.92
N VAL A 320 8.23 2.42 -23.90
CA VAL A 320 8.57 1.87 -22.57
C VAL A 320 8.66 0.36 -22.67
N GLU A 321 9.72 -0.18 -22.10
CA GLU A 321 9.93 -1.63 -22.01
C GLU A 321 8.86 -2.28 -21.10
N ASN A 322 8.36 -3.45 -21.48
CA ASN A 322 7.30 -4.17 -20.77
C ASN A 322 6.04 -3.31 -20.51
N PHE A 323 5.71 -2.43 -21.45
CA PHE A 323 4.52 -1.58 -21.35
C PHE A 323 3.25 -2.41 -21.10
N ARG A 324 2.43 -1.95 -20.14
CA ARG A 324 1.19 -2.62 -19.76
C ARG A 324 -0.03 -1.75 -20.10
N SER A 325 -0.09 -0.53 -19.54
CA SER A 325 -1.23 0.34 -19.79
C SER A 325 -0.94 1.81 -19.53
N ALA A 326 -1.65 2.68 -20.27
CA ALA A 326 -1.78 4.10 -19.99
C ALA A 326 -3.25 4.49 -20.03
N LEU A 327 -3.77 5.01 -18.91
CA LEU A 327 -5.12 5.52 -18.77
C LEU A 327 -5.06 7.03 -18.59
N LEU A 328 -5.46 7.76 -19.59
CA LEU A 328 -5.43 9.22 -19.65
C LEU A 328 -6.87 9.73 -19.55
N TRP A 329 -7.31 10.03 -18.33
CA TRP A 329 -8.65 10.57 -18.08
C TRP A 329 -8.68 12.05 -18.47
N SER A 330 -9.76 12.52 -19.07
CA SER A 330 -9.89 13.90 -19.50
C SER A 330 -11.36 14.36 -19.49
N TYR A 331 -11.56 15.64 -19.22
CA TYR A 331 -12.87 16.29 -19.30
C TYR A 331 -13.09 16.97 -20.66
N ARG A 332 -12.14 16.84 -21.57
CA ARG A 332 -12.25 17.33 -22.94
C ARG A 332 -12.37 16.15 -23.90
N ASN A 333 -13.18 16.32 -24.92
CA ASN A 333 -13.22 15.36 -26.01
C ASN A 333 -11.89 15.44 -26.78
N TYR A 334 -11.26 14.30 -26.94
CA TYR A 334 -10.07 14.18 -27.77
C TYR A 334 -10.45 14.08 -29.25
N ASP A 335 -9.64 14.69 -30.12
CA ASP A 335 -9.74 14.48 -31.56
C ASP A 335 -9.12 13.11 -31.93
N GLU A 336 -10.01 12.13 -32.18
CA GLU A 336 -9.62 10.78 -32.60
C GLU A 336 -8.73 10.83 -33.85
N SER A 337 -9.04 11.70 -34.81
CA SER A 337 -8.28 11.81 -36.06
C SER A 337 -6.83 12.28 -35.84
N ALA A 338 -6.62 13.13 -34.85
CA ALA A 338 -5.29 13.58 -34.44
C ALA A 338 -4.51 12.46 -33.72
N ILE A 339 -5.15 11.74 -32.78
CA ILE A 339 -4.50 10.65 -32.06
C ILE A 339 -4.12 9.51 -33.01
N THR A 340 -4.96 9.19 -33.98
CA THR A 340 -4.77 8.04 -34.87
C THR A 340 -3.97 8.34 -36.13
N ARG A 341 -3.63 9.59 -36.34
CA ARG A 341 -2.96 10.07 -37.56
C ARG A 341 -1.67 9.30 -37.89
N GLY A 342 -1.69 8.61 -39.06
CA GLY A 342 -0.55 7.86 -39.56
C GLY A 342 -0.21 6.58 -38.77
N LEU A 343 -1.15 6.07 -38.00
CA LEU A 343 -1.11 4.73 -37.43
C LEU A 343 -1.82 3.74 -38.36
N GLU A 344 -1.34 2.51 -38.37
CA GLU A 344 -2.00 1.39 -39.03
C GLU A 344 -2.98 0.75 -38.00
N LEU A 345 -4.25 1.01 -38.22
CA LEU A 345 -5.32 0.63 -37.31
C LEU A 345 -6.06 -0.60 -37.81
N ARG A 346 -6.29 -1.57 -36.94
CA ARG A 346 -7.26 -2.64 -37.16
C ARG A 346 -8.45 -2.38 -36.22
N PRO A 347 -9.65 -2.09 -36.75
CA PRO A 347 -10.82 -1.95 -35.90
C PRO A 347 -11.08 -3.22 -35.08
N TRP A 348 -11.64 -3.06 -33.91
CA TRP A 348 -12.17 -4.18 -33.14
C TRP A 348 -13.40 -4.73 -33.83
N ASP A 349 -13.30 -5.95 -34.36
CA ASP A 349 -14.38 -6.65 -35.06
C ASP A 349 -14.48 -8.09 -34.56
N ASN A 350 -15.49 -8.83 -35.06
CA ASN A 350 -15.74 -10.21 -34.64
C ASN A 350 -14.55 -11.14 -34.90
N ASN A 351 -13.75 -10.88 -35.94
CA ASN A 351 -12.54 -11.69 -36.20
C ASN A 351 -11.47 -11.46 -35.14
N PHE A 352 -11.31 -10.21 -34.69
CA PHE A 352 -10.40 -9.92 -33.60
C PHE A 352 -10.89 -10.48 -32.26
N GLU A 353 -12.22 -10.45 -32.02
CA GLU A 353 -12.81 -11.09 -30.84
C GLU A 353 -12.55 -12.59 -30.79
N GLU A 354 -12.66 -13.29 -31.95
CA GLU A 354 -12.34 -14.72 -32.04
C GLU A 354 -10.87 -15.00 -31.73
N GLU A 355 -9.95 -14.19 -32.27
CA GLU A 355 -8.51 -14.30 -32.00
C GLU A 355 -8.19 -14.04 -30.51
N ALA A 356 -8.90 -13.11 -29.92
CA ALA A 356 -8.66 -12.63 -28.55
C ALA A 356 -9.68 -13.17 -27.55
N ALA A 357 -10.34 -14.29 -27.82
CA ALA A 357 -11.45 -14.84 -27.02
C ALA A 357 -11.13 -14.97 -25.53
N GLY A 358 -9.87 -15.19 -25.17
CA GLY A 358 -9.44 -15.33 -23.77
C GLY A 358 -9.50 -14.04 -22.97
N PHE A 359 -9.67 -12.86 -23.61
CA PHE A 359 -9.71 -11.57 -22.89
C PHE A 359 -10.91 -10.68 -23.26
N CYS A 360 -11.75 -11.09 -24.22
CA CYS A 360 -12.89 -10.29 -24.68
C CYS A 360 -13.84 -9.88 -23.55
N GLY A 361 -14.10 -10.75 -22.59
CA GLY A 361 -14.96 -10.46 -21.45
C GLY A 361 -14.43 -9.31 -20.56
N ASP A 362 -13.12 -9.25 -20.37
CA ASP A 362 -12.47 -8.15 -19.62
C ASP A 362 -12.41 -6.88 -20.46
N PHE A 363 -12.22 -7.04 -21.76
CA PHE A 363 -12.17 -5.93 -22.71
C PHE A 363 -13.49 -5.15 -22.78
N GLU A 364 -14.62 -5.83 -22.80
CA GLU A 364 -15.95 -5.20 -22.81
C GLU A 364 -16.13 -4.24 -21.62
N ARG A 365 -15.62 -4.60 -20.45
CA ARG A 365 -15.66 -3.74 -19.26
C ARG A 365 -14.84 -2.48 -19.42
N VAL A 366 -13.73 -2.56 -20.13
CA VAL A 366 -12.73 -1.47 -20.24
C VAL A 366 -12.97 -0.62 -21.50
N CYS A 367 -13.32 -1.26 -22.61
CA CYS A 367 -13.45 -0.63 -23.94
C CYS A 367 -14.88 -0.47 -24.42
N GLY A 368 -15.87 -1.01 -23.72
CA GLY A 368 -17.29 -1.05 -24.13
C GLY A 368 -17.99 0.31 -24.24
N ARG A 369 -17.28 1.41 -23.99
CA ARG A 369 -17.82 2.78 -24.05
C ARG A 369 -17.26 3.63 -25.19
N GLY A 370 -16.39 3.08 -26.05
CA GLY A 370 -15.70 3.88 -27.06
C GLY A 370 -15.28 3.12 -28.30
N THR A 371 -14.60 3.82 -29.20
CA THR A 371 -14.02 3.22 -30.40
C THR A 371 -12.71 2.52 -30.04
N CYS A 372 -12.55 1.28 -30.51
CA CYS A 372 -11.41 0.44 -30.17
C CYS A 372 -10.63 0.03 -31.41
N TYR A 373 -9.30 0.09 -31.30
CA TYR A 373 -8.39 -0.27 -32.38
C TYR A 373 -7.25 -1.14 -31.86
N GLN A 374 -6.88 -2.17 -32.62
CA GLN A 374 -5.64 -2.87 -32.46
C GLN A 374 -4.54 -2.20 -33.31
N ILE A 375 -3.35 -2.08 -32.73
CA ILE A 375 -2.16 -1.49 -33.38
C ILE A 375 -1.00 -2.45 -33.18
N TYR A 376 -0.46 -2.97 -34.28
CA TYR A 376 0.65 -3.91 -34.23
C TYR A 376 2.00 -3.20 -34.07
N SER A 377 2.91 -3.84 -33.37
CA SER A 377 4.32 -3.45 -33.32
C SER A 377 4.96 -3.65 -34.71
N LYS A 378 5.81 -2.70 -35.13
CA LYS A 378 6.63 -2.85 -36.35
C LYS A 378 7.93 -3.66 -36.09
N ILE A 379 8.23 -3.93 -34.82
CA ILE A 379 9.43 -4.66 -34.42
C ILE A 379 9.10 -6.15 -34.21
N ASP A 380 7.99 -6.45 -33.53
CA ASP A 380 7.53 -7.81 -33.31
C ASP A 380 6.06 -7.94 -33.72
N PRO A 381 5.75 -8.68 -34.81
CA PRO A 381 4.38 -8.82 -35.30
C PRO A 381 3.45 -9.58 -34.36
N TYR A 382 3.98 -10.22 -33.31
CA TYR A 382 3.20 -10.90 -32.29
C TYR A 382 2.80 -9.99 -31.12
N GLU A 383 3.32 -8.75 -31.10
CA GLU A 383 2.99 -7.76 -30.08
C GLU A 383 2.02 -6.71 -30.61
N SER A 384 1.07 -6.31 -29.78
CA SER A 384 0.11 -5.28 -30.14
C SER A 384 -0.34 -4.44 -28.96
N LEU A 385 -0.78 -3.22 -29.27
CA LEU A 385 -1.56 -2.38 -28.37
C LEU A 385 -3.04 -2.46 -28.73
N THR A 386 -3.89 -2.24 -27.73
CA THR A 386 -5.28 -1.84 -27.91
C THR A 386 -5.42 -0.38 -27.51
N LEU A 387 -5.88 0.46 -28.43
CA LEU A 387 -6.26 1.84 -28.20
C LEU A 387 -7.78 1.89 -28.05
N SER A 388 -8.27 2.39 -26.93
CA SER A 388 -9.68 2.66 -26.67
C SER A 388 -9.88 4.15 -26.48
N LEU A 389 -10.83 4.72 -27.20
CA LEU A 389 -11.17 6.14 -27.19
C LEU A 389 -12.62 6.29 -26.71
N SER A 390 -12.81 6.90 -25.56
CA SER A 390 -14.11 7.29 -25.01
C SER A 390 -14.19 8.78 -24.78
N ASP A 391 -15.36 9.30 -24.46
CA ASP A 391 -15.56 10.74 -24.22
C ASP A 391 -14.71 11.28 -23.06
N ASP A 392 -14.37 10.42 -22.11
CA ASP A 392 -13.70 10.79 -20.86
C ASP A 392 -12.30 10.17 -20.67
N CYS A 393 -11.86 9.28 -21.58
CA CYS A 393 -10.61 8.56 -21.41
C CYS A 393 -9.97 8.13 -22.75
N VAL A 394 -8.67 8.28 -22.85
CA VAL A 394 -7.83 7.57 -23.81
C VAL A 394 -7.12 6.45 -23.06
N ALA A 395 -7.46 5.21 -23.38
CA ALA A 395 -6.84 4.03 -22.81
C ALA A 395 -5.96 3.31 -23.83
N ILE A 396 -4.72 3.01 -23.45
CA ILE A 396 -3.75 2.29 -24.26
C ILE A 396 -3.33 1.05 -23.44
N TYR A 397 -3.52 -0.14 -24.01
CA TYR A 397 -3.19 -1.41 -23.34
C TYR A 397 -2.18 -2.20 -24.18
N GLY A 398 -1.16 -2.74 -23.54
CA GLY A 398 -0.28 -3.75 -24.14
C GLY A 398 -0.98 -5.11 -24.13
N THR A 399 -1.79 -5.39 -25.15
CA THR A 399 -2.71 -6.55 -25.16
C THR A 399 -2.12 -7.78 -25.82
N GLY A 400 -1.40 -7.64 -26.94
CA GLY A 400 -0.75 -8.78 -27.60
C GLY A 400 0.69 -8.91 -27.15
N LYS A 401 1.07 -10.10 -26.68
CA LYS A 401 2.45 -10.43 -26.25
C LYS A 401 2.96 -11.67 -26.99
N ARG A 402 4.22 -11.60 -27.42
CA ARG A 402 4.89 -12.76 -27.98
C ARG A 402 5.00 -13.87 -26.96
N THR A 403 4.57 -15.05 -27.33
CA THR A 403 4.69 -16.26 -26.51
C THR A 403 5.19 -17.42 -27.36
N GLU A 404 6.10 -18.22 -26.80
CA GLU A 404 6.60 -19.41 -27.44
C GLU A 404 6.15 -20.64 -26.67
N TRP A 405 5.49 -21.56 -27.37
CA TRP A 405 5.01 -22.81 -26.81
C TRP A 405 5.18 -23.95 -27.80
N ASN A 406 5.80 -25.04 -27.37
CA ASN A 406 6.06 -26.22 -28.20
C ASN A 406 6.71 -25.89 -29.56
N GLY A 407 7.69 -24.95 -29.58
CA GLY A 407 8.40 -24.55 -30.79
C GLY A 407 7.57 -23.71 -31.78
N LYS A 408 6.42 -23.24 -31.36
CA LYS A 408 5.57 -22.32 -32.15
C LYS A 408 5.50 -20.97 -31.44
N THR A 409 5.54 -19.92 -32.25
CA THR A 409 5.37 -18.54 -31.79
C THR A 409 3.93 -18.10 -32.10
N TYR A 410 3.30 -17.43 -31.16
CA TYR A 410 1.95 -16.87 -31.29
C TYR A 410 1.78 -15.62 -30.43
N SER A 411 0.76 -14.82 -30.69
CA SER A 411 0.34 -13.74 -29.81
C SER A 411 -0.50 -14.29 -28.68
N ASN A 412 -0.15 -13.94 -27.45
CA ASN A 412 -1.02 -14.15 -26.28
C ASN A 412 -1.71 -12.85 -25.95
N TYR A 413 -3.03 -12.83 -26.04
CA TYR A 413 -3.84 -11.66 -25.74
C TYR A 413 -4.29 -11.68 -24.29
N SER A 414 -4.00 -10.61 -23.57
CA SER A 414 -4.45 -10.42 -22.18
C SER A 414 -4.53 -8.93 -21.86
N ILE A 415 -5.47 -8.54 -21.02
CA ILE A 415 -5.48 -7.22 -20.40
C ILE A 415 -4.56 -7.27 -19.17
N PRO A 416 -3.60 -6.34 -19.03
CA PRO A 416 -2.63 -6.34 -17.95
C PRO A 416 -3.23 -5.91 -16.59
#